data_3413102638fde1a6a92c2c7c952b28b2
#
_entry.id   3413102638fde1a6a92c2c7c952b28b2
#
_cell.length_a   1.000
_cell.length_b   1.000
_cell.length_c   1.000
_cell.angle_alpha   90.00
_cell.angle_beta   90.00
_cell.angle_gamma   90.00
#
_symmetry.space_group_name_H-M   'P 1'
#
loop_
_entity.id
_entity.type
_entity.pdbx_description
1 polymer ?
#
loop_
_entity_poly.entity_id
_entity_poly.type
_entity_poly.pdbx_seq_one_letter_code
_entity_poly.pdbx_strand_id
1 'polypeptide(L)'
;MMLILSLGFLACLILKEILCILCFTLFFLVYLDYRFKDKRIWILFILFSLLSCILVYPKEVQQQDTYKITEIKKGYYIGKNRGSKILIQTDLDLSFQDEVKVKNIEPIHTDDNFTLFSFTRYNENKNIRFRTNSVEIIHKSTSFKSRLYNYLKSKPNSSIVLSLYYGIHDESIDEIYTMLGYGYMSAYYIVLHVLKRKWDETRIRRILLVFSVLFGHFFVFTLSLTRFILYQLSTLLFTSKPNQIAFTILCFGMIYPNQVLSISFVCPLLLQLVSYFCTEHKWIVQKMVLLGLMFIYFKKVNLISLFFFNIFRKLYGLIFLFGFIVQDLINLKLPDLTIHYAPRILFIVLFIIFYIQCLKHFQWKYLWICIVPFLEIYCNPFFQVYTLNIGQADCSIIVEPFHKSVVMIDCGQNLYRDNVERIIMPFLENKNIHAIDTLILTHDDFDHNGGYDSLKEKIEIKEVIEDSNQSVHVDYPFYLLLSERESKDTNDSSLISYFTYDHLTYLFMGDASKQIEKQLMTTYDLKADVIKVGHHGSNTSSDPDFLDSLDCKVALISCGYKNKYGHPSVETLKTLETLHINTLCTSDCGSIAMYSLFHFSFVVTNDGMFGIIWT
;
A
#
# COMPACT_ATOMS: atom_id res chain seq x y z
N MET A 1 32.62 14.34 -0.99
CA MET A 1 32.94 13.18 -0.16
C MET A 1 31.79 12.81 0.78
N MET A 2 31.44 13.63 1.78
CA MET A 2 30.37 13.31 2.76
C MET A 2 29.05 12.91 2.10
N LEU A 3 28.60 13.60 1.04
CA LEU A 3 27.37 13.26 0.34
C LEU A 3 27.41 11.86 -0.30
N ILE A 4 28.52 11.46 -0.89
CA ILE A 4 28.68 10.13 -1.50
C ILE A 4 28.61 9.04 -0.43
N LEU A 5 29.31 9.23 0.70
CA LEU A 5 29.28 8.31 1.83
C LEU A 5 27.87 8.19 2.44
N SER A 6 27.16 9.31 2.59
CA SER A 6 25.81 9.29 3.13
C SER A 6 24.78 8.63 2.18
N LEU A 7 24.94 8.78 0.87
CA LEU A 7 24.14 8.06 -0.12
C LEU A 7 24.46 6.55 -0.12
N GLY A 8 25.74 6.17 0.04
CA GLY A 8 26.12 4.77 0.22
C GLY A 8 25.53 4.16 1.49
N PHE A 9 25.56 4.88 2.62
CA PHE A 9 24.90 4.47 3.86
C PHE A 9 23.39 4.31 3.68
N LEU A 10 22.74 5.26 2.99
CA LEU A 10 21.33 5.18 2.66
C LEU A 10 21.00 3.93 1.83
N ALA A 11 21.84 3.61 0.83
CA ALA A 11 21.67 2.40 0.03
C ALA A 11 21.77 1.12 0.90
N CYS A 12 22.71 1.06 1.85
CA CYS A 12 22.80 -0.05 2.81
C CYS A 12 21.52 -0.21 3.65
N LEU A 13 20.93 0.90 4.12
CA LEU A 13 19.66 0.86 4.88
C LEU A 13 18.46 0.41 4.02
N ILE A 14 18.47 0.69 2.72
CA ILE A 14 17.41 0.27 1.78
C ILE A 14 17.47 -1.22 1.50
N LEU A 15 18.67 -1.79 1.38
CA LEU A 15 18.85 -3.20 1.02
C LEU A 15 18.35 -4.19 2.08
N LYS A 16 18.34 -3.80 3.37
CA LYS A 16 17.83 -4.55 4.53
C LYS A 16 18.44 -5.93 4.78
N GLU A 17 18.75 -6.68 3.74
CA GLU A 17 19.38 -8.01 3.85
C GLU A 17 20.88 -7.88 4.08
N ILE A 18 21.40 -8.55 5.12
CA ILE A 18 22.83 -8.46 5.50
C ILE A 18 23.74 -8.87 4.34
N LEU A 19 23.40 -9.94 3.62
CA LEU A 19 24.18 -10.40 2.47
C LEU A 19 24.23 -9.35 1.36
N CYS A 20 23.09 -8.74 1.05
CA CYS A 20 22.99 -7.67 0.05
C CYS A 20 23.80 -6.44 0.47
N ILE A 21 23.76 -6.07 1.77
CA ILE A 21 24.57 -4.96 2.32
C ILE A 21 26.06 -5.26 2.16
N LEU A 22 26.50 -6.48 2.46
CA LEU A 22 27.92 -6.88 2.31
C LEU A 22 28.36 -6.87 0.84
N CYS A 23 27.57 -7.44 -0.07
CA CYS A 23 27.87 -7.41 -1.51
C CYS A 23 27.94 -5.98 -2.04
N PHE A 24 26.99 -5.13 -1.67
CA PHE A 24 27.01 -3.71 -2.04
C PHE A 24 28.22 -2.99 -1.46
N THR A 25 28.60 -3.29 -0.22
CA THR A 25 29.77 -2.70 0.44
C THR A 25 31.04 -3.01 -0.33
N LEU A 26 31.27 -4.25 -0.73
CA LEU A 26 32.43 -4.64 -1.55
C LEU A 26 32.46 -3.89 -2.88
N PHE A 27 31.34 -3.85 -3.60
CA PHE A 27 31.23 -3.12 -4.86
C PHE A 27 31.50 -1.62 -4.69
N PHE A 28 30.92 -1.02 -3.64
CA PHE A 28 31.06 0.41 -3.40
C PHE A 28 32.46 0.80 -2.93
N LEU A 29 33.19 -0.08 -2.24
CA LEU A 29 34.59 0.12 -1.89
C LEU A 29 35.48 0.25 -3.13
N VAL A 30 35.25 -0.59 -4.16
CA VAL A 30 35.96 -0.49 -5.44
C VAL A 30 35.69 0.89 -6.10
N TYR A 31 34.45 1.36 -6.07
CA TYR A 31 34.08 2.70 -6.56
C TYR A 31 34.79 3.81 -5.75
N LEU A 32 34.81 3.71 -4.43
CA LEU A 32 35.47 4.70 -3.56
C LEU A 32 36.99 4.72 -3.78
N ASP A 33 37.62 3.56 -3.99
CA ASP A 33 39.05 3.49 -4.32
C ASP A 33 39.35 4.17 -5.65
N TYR A 34 38.60 3.83 -6.70
CA TYR A 34 38.73 4.46 -8.01
C TYR A 34 38.56 5.98 -7.92
N ARG A 35 37.61 6.48 -7.12
CA ARG A 35 37.22 7.89 -7.07
C ARG A 35 38.10 8.76 -6.18
N PHE A 36 38.55 8.23 -5.04
CA PHE A 36 39.20 9.02 -3.99
C PHE A 36 40.62 8.59 -3.65
N LYS A 37 40.98 7.32 -3.86
CA LYS A 37 42.31 6.74 -3.54
C LYS A 37 42.75 6.96 -2.08
N ASP A 38 41.81 7.14 -1.14
CA ASP A 38 42.06 7.38 0.29
C ASP A 38 41.47 6.26 1.14
N LYS A 39 42.31 5.45 1.76
CA LYS A 39 41.93 4.31 2.61
C LYS A 39 41.08 4.73 3.84
N ARG A 40 41.20 5.97 4.32
CA ARG A 40 40.37 6.48 5.45
C ARG A 40 38.90 6.51 5.10
N ILE A 41 38.58 6.80 3.84
CA ILE A 41 37.19 6.81 3.32
C ILE A 41 36.62 5.39 3.32
N TRP A 42 37.42 4.36 3.01
CA TRP A 42 37.01 2.97 3.06
C TRP A 42 36.65 2.54 4.48
N ILE A 43 37.53 2.84 5.45
CA ILE A 43 37.30 2.52 6.86
C ILE A 43 35.98 3.16 7.32
N LEU A 44 35.77 4.44 7.01
CA LEU A 44 34.55 5.14 7.39
C LEU A 44 33.30 4.51 6.76
N PHE A 45 33.38 4.10 5.48
CA PHE A 45 32.25 3.45 4.81
C PHE A 45 31.97 2.04 5.35
N ILE A 46 33.00 1.27 5.67
CA ILE A 46 32.85 -0.04 6.33
C ILE A 46 32.14 0.12 7.68
N LEU A 47 32.51 1.15 8.46
CA LEU A 47 31.83 1.44 9.72
C LEU A 47 30.35 1.80 9.52
N PHE A 48 30.02 2.59 8.49
CA PHE A 48 28.63 2.88 8.14
C PHE A 48 27.85 1.64 7.67
N SER A 49 28.49 0.76 6.92
CA SER A 49 27.88 -0.50 6.48
C SER A 49 27.60 -1.45 7.67
N LEU A 50 28.56 -1.61 8.59
CA LEU A 50 28.36 -2.38 9.82
C LEU A 50 27.27 -1.78 10.70
N LEU A 51 27.24 -0.44 10.83
CA LEU A 51 26.17 0.26 11.55
C LEU A 51 24.81 -0.01 10.90
N SER A 52 24.73 -0.03 9.56
CA SER A 52 23.48 -0.36 8.85
C SER A 52 22.98 -1.77 9.20
N CYS A 53 23.88 -2.76 9.24
CA CYS A 53 23.53 -4.12 9.63
C CYS A 53 22.92 -4.18 11.05
N ILE A 54 23.51 -3.43 11.99
CA ILE A 54 22.99 -3.36 13.38
C ILE A 54 21.64 -2.65 13.44
N LEU A 55 21.46 -1.57 12.67
CA LEU A 55 20.25 -0.75 12.70
C LEU A 55 19.06 -1.44 12.03
N VAL A 56 19.32 -2.24 10.99
CA VAL A 56 18.29 -2.97 10.22
C VAL A 56 17.92 -4.28 10.89
N TYR A 57 18.77 -4.82 11.77
CA TYR A 57 18.51 -6.09 12.45
C TYR A 57 17.17 -6.06 13.22
N PRO A 58 16.31 -7.05 13.01
CA PRO A 58 15.00 -7.10 13.65
C PRO A 58 15.15 -7.16 15.18
N LYS A 59 14.53 -6.22 15.89
CA LYS A 59 14.47 -6.25 17.36
C LYS A 59 13.33 -7.15 17.79
N GLU A 60 13.58 -8.03 18.76
CA GLU A 60 12.50 -8.76 19.41
C GLU A 60 11.54 -7.78 20.11
N VAL A 61 10.25 -7.97 19.86
CA VAL A 61 9.20 -7.16 20.45
C VAL A 61 8.46 -8.01 21.47
N GLN A 62 8.63 -7.68 22.75
CA GLN A 62 7.89 -8.32 23.82
C GLN A 62 6.47 -7.74 23.90
N GLN A 63 5.48 -8.60 24.02
CA GLN A 63 4.10 -8.21 24.27
C GLN A 63 3.97 -7.66 25.70
N GLN A 64 3.11 -6.67 25.86
CA GLN A 64 2.77 -6.06 27.14
C GLN A 64 1.26 -6.07 27.32
N ASP A 65 0.78 -6.08 28.55
CA ASP A 65 -0.66 -6.07 28.84
C ASP A 65 -1.28 -4.67 28.75
N THR A 66 -0.46 -3.64 28.89
CA THR A 66 -0.90 -2.24 28.91
C THR A 66 -0.10 -1.39 27.94
N TYR A 67 -0.77 -0.41 27.33
CA TYR A 67 -0.14 0.51 26.38
C TYR A 67 -0.66 1.94 26.56
N LYS A 68 0.21 2.92 26.29
CA LYS A 68 -0.17 4.35 26.16
C LYS A 68 -0.37 4.71 24.70
N ILE A 69 -1.46 5.40 24.38
CA ILE A 69 -1.75 5.87 23.03
C ILE A 69 -0.75 6.95 22.64
N THR A 70 0.03 6.70 21.60
CA THR A 70 1.06 7.63 21.09
C THR A 70 0.77 8.22 19.74
N GLU A 71 0.05 7.50 18.88
CA GLU A 71 -0.38 7.97 17.56
C GLU A 71 -1.88 7.67 17.38
N ILE A 72 -2.58 8.61 16.77
CA ILE A 72 -4.00 8.49 16.37
C ILE A 72 -4.04 8.57 14.86
N LYS A 73 -4.72 7.62 14.22
CA LYS A 73 -4.91 7.55 12.77
C LYS A 73 -6.39 7.38 12.46
N LYS A 74 -6.79 7.58 11.21
CA LYS A 74 -8.14 7.28 10.77
C LYS A 74 -8.37 5.77 10.88
N GLY A 75 -9.29 5.35 11.76
CA GLY A 75 -9.68 3.95 11.95
C GLY A 75 -8.76 3.08 12.83
N TYR A 76 -7.67 3.60 13.38
CA TYR A 76 -6.86 2.86 14.35
C TYR A 76 -5.95 3.76 15.20
N TYR A 77 -5.46 3.20 16.30
CA TYR A 77 -4.54 3.84 17.24
C TYR A 77 -3.24 3.04 17.33
N ILE A 78 -2.14 3.70 17.71
CA ILE A 78 -0.89 3.02 18.05
C ILE A 78 -0.59 3.23 19.52
N GLY A 79 -0.57 2.12 20.25
CA GLY A 79 -0.13 2.06 21.63
C GLY A 79 1.37 1.77 21.73
N LYS A 80 2.04 2.34 22.76
CA LYS A 80 3.47 2.10 23.04
C LYS A 80 3.67 1.82 24.51
N ASN A 81 4.51 0.80 24.82
CA ASN A 81 5.00 0.51 26.16
C ASN A 81 6.41 -0.08 26.09
N ARG A 82 7.38 0.48 26.85
CA ARG A 82 8.78 0.01 26.98
C ARG A 82 9.45 -0.40 25.66
N GLY A 83 9.16 0.33 24.57
CA GLY A 83 9.72 0.02 23.23
C GLY A 83 8.85 -0.89 22.36
N SER A 84 7.90 -1.63 22.94
CA SER A 84 6.87 -2.37 22.22
C SER A 84 5.81 -1.42 21.67
N LYS A 85 5.32 -1.71 20.46
CA LYS A 85 4.20 -1.01 19.85
C LYS A 85 3.14 -2.01 19.40
N ILE A 86 1.88 -1.60 19.52
CA ILE A 86 0.71 -2.39 19.10
C ILE A 86 -0.24 -1.53 18.30
N LEU A 87 -0.87 -2.13 17.29
CA LEU A 87 -1.96 -1.54 16.54
C LEU A 87 -3.28 -1.88 17.24
N ILE A 88 -4.09 -0.87 17.51
CA ILE A 88 -5.36 -0.99 18.23
C ILE A 88 -6.48 -0.53 17.30
N GLN A 89 -7.41 -1.43 17.00
CA GLN A 89 -8.63 -1.15 16.25
C GLN A 89 -9.81 -1.26 17.22
N THR A 90 -10.49 -0.15 17.48
CA THR A 90 -11.61 -0.10 18.43
C THR A 90 -12.53 1.06 18.10
N ASP A 91 -13.81 0.92 18.41
CA ASP A 91 -14.81 1.99 18.32
C ASP A 91 -14.74 2.97 19.51
N LEU A 92 -13.93 2.65 20.52
CA LEU A 92 -13.73 3.54 21.66
C LEU A 92 -12.99 4.81 21.23
N ASP A 93 -13.48 5.97 21.68
CA ASP A 93 -12.82 7.24 21.46
C ASP A 93 -11.64 7.41 22.43
N LEU A 94 -10.43 7.19 21.90
CA LEU A 94 -9.17 7.29 22.63
C LEU A 94 -8.45 8.59 22.33
N SER A 95 -7.77 9.12 23.34
CA SER A 95 -6.97 10.34 23.24
C SER A 95 -5.47 10.05 23.42
N PHE A 96 -4.62 11.03 23.07
CA PHE A 96 -3.18 10.89 23.31
C PHE A 96 -2.85 10.65 24.78
N GLN A 97 -1.96 9.70 25.03
CA GLN A 97 -1.49 9.28 26.36
C GLN A 97 -2.55 8.58 27.23
N ASP A 98 -3.73 8.23 26.69
CA ASP A 98 -4.64 7.33 27.38
C ASP A 98 -3.95 5.99 27.61
N GLU A 99 -4.14 5.40 28.79
CA GLU A 99 -3.65 4.07 29.13
C GLU A 99 -4.75 3.03 28.91
N VAL A 100 -4.44 2.02 28.12
CA VAL A 100 -5.36 0.94 27.79
C VAL A 100 -4.77 -0.41 28.12
N LYS A 101 -5.58 -1.31 28.64
CA LYS A 101 -5.28 -2.74 28.76
C LYS A 101 -5.74 -3.42 27.49
N VAL A 102 -4.87 -4.25 26.93
CA VAL A 102 -5.13 -4.97 25.68
C VAL A 102 -5.45 -6.43 25.97
N LYS A 103 -6.37 -6.99 25.21
CA LYS A 103 -6.75 -8.40 25.23
C LYS A 103 -6.69 -8.93 23.80
N ASN A 104 -6.64 -10.25 23.63
CA ASN A 104 -6.67 -10.90 22.30
C ASN A 104 -5.65 -10.31 21.32
N ILE A 105 -4.38 -10.42 21.70
CA ILE A 105 -3.28 -9.92 20.87
C ILE A 105 -2.99 -10.93 19.76
N GLU A 106 -3.09 -10.48 18.52
CA GLU A 106 -2.82 -11.27 17.32
C GLU A 106 -1.65 -10.69 16.54
N PRO A 107 -0.86 -11.52 15.83
CA PRO A 107 0.09 -11.00 14.85
C PRO A 107 -0.67 -10.27 13.74
N ILE A 108 -0.03 -9.25 13.14
CA ILE A 108 -0.58 -8.58 11.97
C ILE A 108 -0.37 -9.51 10.78
N HIS A 109 -1.43 -10.19 10.34
CA HIS A 109 -1.50 -10.82 9.04
C HIS A 109 -2.17 -9.84 8.09
N THR A 110 -1.62 -9.65 6.92
CA THR A 110 -2.21 -8.77 5.93
C THR A 110 -2.44 -9.50 4.64
N ASP A 111 -3.57 -9.20 4.13
CA ASP A 111 -4.00 -9.52 2.79
C ASP A 111 -3.41 -8.46 1.84
N ASP A 112 -2.10 -8.52 1.61
CA ASP A 112 -1.38 -7.62 0.68
C ASP A 112 -1.63 -8.09 -0.76
N ASN A 113 -2.81 -7.81 -1.29
CA ASN A 113 -3.30 -8.28 -2.60
C ASN A 113 -2.52 -7.68 -3.78
N PHE A 114 -1.28 -8.14 -4.02
CA PHE A 114 -0.38 -7.67 -5.10
C PHE A 114 -0.20 -6.16 -5.17
N THR A 115 -0.42 -5.45 -4.07
CA THR A 115 -0.21 -4.01 -4.01
C THR A 115 1.26 -3.70 -3.75
N LEU A 116 1.78 -2.63 -4.35
CA LEU A 116 3.13 -2.12 -4.03
C LEU A 116 3.24 -1.65 -2.58
N PHE A 117 2.11 -1.31 -1.95
CA PHE A 117 2.02 -0.95 -0.54
C PHE A 117 1.61 -2.18 0.28
N SER A 118 2.49 -2.64 1.13
CA SER A 118 2.20 -3.67 2.12
C SER A 118 1.96 -3.03 3.47
N PHE A 119 0.74 -3.20 3.99
CA PHE A 119 0.39 -2.72 5.34
C PHE A 119 1.19 -3.46 6.42
N THR A 120 1.48 -4.75 6.24
CA THR A 120 2.38 -5.52 7.11
C THR A 120 3.76 -4.90 7.12
N ARG A 121 4.37 -4.78 5.96
CA ARG A 121 5.73 -4.20 5.82
C ARG A 121 5.80 -2.76 6.32
N TYR A 122 4.73 -1.97 6.14
CA TYR A 122 4.63 -0.61 6.69
C TYR A 122 4.63 -0.62 8.23
N ASN A 123 3.88 -1.54 8.86
CA ASN A 123 3.84 -1.66 10.30
C ASN A 123 5.12 -2.28 10.87
N GLU A 124 5.69 -3.29 10.24
CA GLU A 124 7.00 -3.85 10.59
C GLU A 124 8.10 -2.79 10.57
N ASN A 125 8.11 -1.91 9.57
CA ASN A 125 9.03 -0.77 9.49
C ASN A 125 8.89 0.20 10.67
N LYS A 126 7.74 0.20 11.35
CA LYS A 126 7.48 0.96 12.57
C LYS A 126 7.67 0.13 13.84
N ASN A 127 8.15 -1.11 13.75
CA ASN A 127 8.21 -2.11 14.82
C ASN A 127 6.83 -2.42 15.44
N ILE A 128 5.78 -2.47 14.62
CA ILE A 128 4.44 -2.88 15.01
C ILE A 128 4.18 -4.24 14.38
N ARG A 129 4.14 -5.30 15.19
CA ARG A 129 3.96 -6.68 14.73
C ARG A 129 2.65 -7.30 15.19
N PHE A 130 1.98 -6.65 16.14
CA PHE A 130 0.79 -7.17 16.77
C PHE A 130 -0.36 -6.18 16.66
N ARG A 131 -1.57 -6.71 16.61
CA ARG A 131 -2.82 -5.96 16.65
C ARG A 131 -3.76 -6.50 17.71
N THR A 132 -4.71 -5.66 18.12
CA THR A 132 -5.84 -6.06 18.96
C THR A 132 -7.08 -5.26 18.61
N ASN A 133 -8.24 -5.89 18.76
CA ASN A 133 -9.54 -5.25 18.62
C ASN A 133 -10.23 -5.09 20.00
N SER A 134 -9.64 -5.67 21.05
CA SER A 134 -10.23 -5.69 22.40
C SER A 134 -9.36 -4.91 23.36
N VAL A 135 -9.89 -3.77 23.81
CA VAL A 135 -9.19 -2.88 24.75
C VAL A 135 -10.12 -2.38 25.85
N GLU A 136 -9.55 -2.19 27.04
CA GLU A 136 -10.20 -1.55 28.18
C GLU A 136 -9.41 -0.30 28.56
N ILE A 137 -10.10 0.82 28.78
CA ILE A 137 -9.46 2.05 29.22
C ILE A 137 -9.19 1.93 30.73
N ILE A 138 -7.91 1.97 31.10
CA ILE A 138 -7.48 1.99 32.51
C ILE A 138 -7.51 3.41 33.04
N HIS A 139 -6.96 4.35 32.25
CA HIS A 139 -6.84 5.74 32.67
C HIS A 139 -6.95 6.68 31.46
N LYS A 140 -7.86 7.68 31.55
CA LYS A 140 -7.92 8.77 30.58
C LYS A 140 -6.93 9.86 30.93
N SER A 141 -6.11 10.24 29.97
CA SER A 141 -5.05 11.22 30.16
C SER A 141 -5.60 12.64 30.31
N THR A 142 -5.14 13.34 31.35
CA THR A 142 -5.39 14.78 31.58
C THR A 142 -4.24 15.65 31.09
N SER A 143 -3.30 15.10 30.33
CA SER A 143 -2.14 15.82 29.82
C SER A 143 -2.53 17.00 28.92
N PHE A 144 -1.67 18.02 28.84
CA PHE A 144 -1.89 19.17 27.96
C PHE A 144 -2.15 18.73 26.50
N LYS A 145 -1.39 17.74 26.03
CA LYS A 145 -1.51 17.19 24.68
C LYS A 145 -2.89 16.57 24.44
N SER A 146 -3.41 15.77 25.38
CA SER A 146 -4.73 15.16 25.29
C SER A 146 -5.83 16.23 25.33
N ARG A 147 -5.76 17.19 26.27
CA ARG A 147 -6.74 18.28 26.38
C ARG A 147 -6.80 19.13 25.12
N LEU A 148 -5.63 19.48 24.55
CA LEU A 148 -5.55 20.29 23.35
C LEU A 148 -6.11 19.53 22.11
N TYR A 149 -5.79 18.24 22.00
CA TYR A 149 -6.34 17.38 20.96
C TYR A 149 -7.87 17.33 21.02
N ASN A 150 -8.43 17.05 22.21
CA ASN A 150 -9.88 16.95 22.42
C ASN A 150 -10.57 18.31 22.16
N TYR A 151 -9.96 19.41 22.58
CA TYR A 151 -10.46 20.76 22.30
C TYR A 151 -10.51 21.03 20.80
N LEU A 152 -9.45 20.71 20.05
CA LEU A 152 -9.44 20.89 18.59
C LEU A 152 -10.45 19.99 17.90
N LYS A 153 -10.54 18.73 18.33
CA LYS A 153 -11.48 17.74 17.79
C LYS A 153 -12.94 18.16 17.96
N SER A 154 -13.29 18.85 19.06
CA SER A 154 -14.65 19.30 19.34
C SER A 154 -15.11 20.47 18.46
N LYS A 155 -14.21 21.10 17.71
CA LYS A 155 -14.53 22.26 16.86
C LYS A 155 -15.05 21.84 15.47
N PRO A 156 -15.99 22.58 14.87
CA PRO A 156 -16.34 22.37 13.47
C PRO A 156 -15.11 22.57 12.58
N ASN A 157 -15.04 21.84 11.45
CA ASN A 157 -13.92 21.89 10.51
C ASN A 157 -12.52 21.59 11.12
N SER A 158 -12.48 20.81 12.22
CA SER A 158 -11.24 20.47 12.94
C SER A 158 -10.26 19.64 12.11
N SER A 159 -10.73 18.94 11.10
CA SER A 159 -9.97 17.96 10.32
C SER A 159 -8.68 18.55 9.72
N ILE A 160 -8.76 19.74 9.11
CA ILE A 160 -7.59 20.43 8.52
C ILE A 160 -6.52 20.74 9.58
N VAL A 161 -6.94 21.27 10.74
CA VAL A 161 -6.03 21.65 11.82
C VAL A 161 -5.43 20.40 12.46
N LEU A 162 -6.22 19.35 12.69
CA LEU A 162 -5.74 18.08 13.22
C LEU A 162 -4.74 17.41 12.26
N SER A 163 -4.99 17.52 10.96
CA SER A 163 -4.07 17.01 9.95
C SER A 163 -2.73 17.73 9.97
N LEU A 164 -2.73 19.07 10.05
CA LEU A 164 -1.52 19.88 10.05
C LEU A 164 -0.71 19.77 11.35
N TYR A 165 -1.37 19.66 12.52
CA TYR A 165 -0.70 19.66 13.82
C TYR A 165 -0.37 18.27 14.35
N TYR A 166 -1.24 17.29 14.11
CA TYR A 166 -1.09 15.92 14.62
C TYR A 166 -0.78 14.89 13.53
N GLY A 167 -0.84 15.27 12.24
CA GLY A 167 -0.63 14.35 11.11
C GLY A 167 -1.72 13.29 10.99
N ILE A 168 -2.96 13.63 11.40
CA ILE A 168 -4.13 12.79 11.22
C ILE A 168 -4.67 13.07 9.83
N HIS A 169 -4.78 12.02 9.01
CA HIS A 169 -5.17 12.18 7.61
C HIS A 169 -6.60 12.70 7.46
N ASP A 170 -6.79 13.64 6.53
CA ASP A 170 -8.07 14.19 6.13
C ASP A 170 -8.18 14.20 4.61
N GLU A 171 -9.29 13.68 4.09
CA GLU A 171 -9.57 13.60 2.65
C GLU A 171 -9.73 14.96 1.97
N SER A 172 -10.06 16.01 2.73
CA SER A 172 -10.19 17.38 2.20
C SER A 172 -8.88 18.02 1.82
N ILE A 173 -7.75 17.49 2.32
CA ILE A 173 -6.41 17.97 2.05
C ILE A 173 -5.66 16.94 1.21
N ASP A 174 -5.04 17.40 0.13
CA ASP A 174 -4.12 16.57 -0.63
C ASP A 174 -3.00 16.06 0.31
N GLU A 175 -2.91 14.74 0.44
CA GLU A 175 -2.03 14.02 1.38
C GLU A 175 -0.59 14.48 1.34
N ILE A 176 -0.15 14.95 0.16
CA ILE A 176 1.23 15.39 -0.02
C ILE A 176 1.60 16.57 0.87
N TYR A 177 0.69 17.51 1.12
CA TYR A 177 1.01 18.70 1.93
C TYR A 177 1.18 18.36 3.41
N THR A 178 0.39 17.40 3.91
CA THR A 178 0.46 16.95 5.30
C THR A 178 1.64 16.02 5.52
N MET A 179 1.83 15.04 4.65
CA MET A 179 2.93 14.08 4.78
C MET A 179 4.32 14.72 4.61
N LEU A 180 4.45 15.74 3.76
CA LEU A 180 5.70 16.49 3.61
C LEU A 180 5.89 17.57 4.68
N GLY A 181 4.87 17.85 5.49
CA GLY A 181 4.93 18.84 6.57
C GLY A 181 4.98 20.28 6.07
N TYR A 182 4.38 20.57 4.91
CA TYR A 182 4.44 21.92 4.33
C TYR A 182 3.73 22.99 5.16
N GLY A 183 2.77 22.63 6.01
CA GLY A 183 2.14 23.58 6.92
C GLY A 183 3.16 24.28 7.79
N TYR A 184 3.83 23.57 8.69
CA TYR A 184 4.80 24.16 9.62
C TYR A 184 6.09 24.63 8.91
N MET A 185 6.54 23.94 7.84
CA MET A 185 7.72 24.37 7.09
C MET A 185 7.50 25.73 6.45
N SER A 186 6.35 25.94 5.82
CA SER A 186 6.03 27.24 5.21
C SER A 186 5.79 28.31 6.26
N ALA A 187 5.14 27.98 7.38
CA ALA A 187 5.00 28.86 8.53
C ALA A 187 6.36 29.32 9.05
N TYR A 188 7.31 28.39 9.23
CA TYR A 188 8.68 28.69 9.62
C TYR A 188 9.34 29.71 8.68
N TYR A 189 9.25 29.49 7.36
CA TYR A 189 9.86 30.39 6.39
C TYR A 189 9.13 31.74 6.27
N ILE A 190 7.82 31.81 6.47
CA ILE A 190 7.04 33.03 6.56
C ILE A 190 7.54 33.87 7.75
N VAL A 191 7.62 33.27 8.94
CA VAL A 191 8.09 33.92 10.16
C VAL A 191 9.55 34.37 10.01
N LEU A 192 10.42 33.50 9.48
CA LEU A 192 11.82 33.85 9.20
C LEU A 192 11.93 35.05 8.26
N HIS A 193 11.13 35.07 7.18
CA HIS A 193 11.15 36.18 6.21
C HIS A 193 10.72 37.52 6.82
N VAL A 194 9.73 37.49 7.71
CA VAL A 194 9.27 38.71 8.39
C VAL A 194 10.30 39.20 9.42
N LEU A 195 10.81 38.28 10.26
CA LEU A 195 11.69 38.65 11.37
C LEU A 195 13.10 39.05 10.92
N LYS A 196 13.64 38.46 9.84
CA LYS A 196 14.98 38.79 9.33
C LYS A 196 15.14 40.23 8.82
N ARG A 197 14.01 40.96 8.68
CA ARG A 197 14.04 42.39 8.35
C ARG A 197 14.54 43.25 9.51
N LYS A 198 14.42 42.75 10.75
CA LYS A 198 14.75 43.51 11.96
C LYS A 198 15.88 42.87 12.78
N TRP A 199 16.10 41.56 12.65
CA TRP A 199 17.03 40.82 13.49
C TRP A 199 17.97 39.96 12.64
N ASP A 200 19.11 39.56 13.23
CA ASP A 200 20.09 38.67 12.59
C ASP A 200 19.45 37.31 12.24
N GLU A 201 19.65 36.90 11.00
CA GLU A 201 19.06 35.69 10.46
C GLU A 201 19.52 34.45 11.23
N THR A 202 20.78 34.37 11.63
CA THR A 202 21.34 33.22 12.35
C THR A 202 20.69 33.08 13.73
N ARG A 203 20.49 34.20 14.43
CA ARG A 203 19.81 34.24 15.73
C ARG A 203 18.36 33.78 15.60
N ILE A 204 17.64 34.25 14.59
CA ILE A 204 16.24 33.86 14.36
C ILE A 204 16.15 32.36 14.04
N ARG A 205 17.04 31.85 13.19
CA ARG A 205 17.06 30.40 12.87
C ARG A 205 17.26 29.53 14.11
N ARG A 206 18.13 29.93 15.06
CA ARG A 206 18.32 29.24 16.33
C ARG A 206 17.05 29.26 17.17
N ILE A 207 16.39 30.40 17.30
CA ILE A 207 15.13 30.54 18.04
C ILE A 207 14.04 29.66 17.40
N LEU A 208 13.84 29.76 16.09
CA LEU A 208 12.84 28.96 15.38
C LEU A 208 13.13 27.46 15.41
N LEU A 209 14.41 27.05 15.49
CA LEU A 209 14.79 25.66 15.68
C LEU A 209 14.30 25.15 17.05
N VAL A 210 14.53 25.93 18.13
CA VAL A 210 14.02 25.59 19.46
C VAL A 210 12.51 25.48 19.45
N PHE A 211 11.82 26.45 18.83
CA PHE A 211 10.36 26.38 18.67
C PHE A 211 9.89 25.12 17.91
N SER A 212 10.61 24.70 16.86
CA SER A 212 10.27 23.49 16.12
C SER A 212 10.39 22.22 16.98
N VAL A 213 11.39 22.16 17.85
CA VAL A 213 11.57 21.05 18.81
C VAL A 213 10.45 21.06 19.86
N LEU A 214 10.14 22.23 20.44
CA LEU A 214 9.05 22.38 21.37
C LEU A 214 7.70 22.01 20.74
N PHE A 215 7.46 22.44 19.50
CA PHE A 215 6.26 22.05 18.75
C PHE A 215 6.13 20.52 18.64
N GLY A 216 7.21 19.82 18.25
CA GLY A 216 7.21 18.37 18.20
C GLY A 216 6.90 17.70 19.55
N HIS A 217 7.35 18.30 20.65
CA HIS A 217 7.07 17.80 21.99
C HIS A 217 5.59 17.97 22.38
N PHE A 218 5.01 19.14 22.14
CA PHE A 218 3.62 19.43 22.50
C PHE A 218 2.59 18.77 21.56
N PHE A 219 2.93 18.59 20.29
CA PHE A 219 2.06 17.94 19.30
C PHE A 219 2.56 16.54 18.97
N VAL A 220 3.18 16.34 17.82
CA VAL A 220 3.74 15.04 17.40
C VAL A 220 5.04 15.26 16.64
N PHE A 221 6.08 14.48 16.96
CA PHE A 221 7.27 14.36 16.13
C PHE A 221 6.97 13.52 14.89
N THR A 222 6.45 14.15 13.84
CA THR A 222 6.29 13.50 12.54
C THR A 222 7.65 13.30 11.88
N LEU A 223 7.74 12.36 10.91
CA LEU A 223 8.97 12.14 10.12
C LEU A 223 9.41 13.41 9.39
N SER A 224 8.44 14.13 8.83
CA SER A 224 8.69 15.39 8.11
C SER A 224 9.22 16.49 9.03
N LEU A 225 8.67 16.62 10.24
CA LEU A 225 9.16 17.59 11.24
C LEU A 225 10.57 17.24 11.69
N THR A 226 10.84 15.97 12.04
CA THR A 226 12.18 15.53 12.46
C THR A 226 13.21 15.78 11.36
N ARG A 227 12.93 15.39 10.11
CA ARG A 227 13.80 15.67 8.96
C ARG A 227 14.04 17.16 8.79
N PHE A 228 13.00 17.99 8.94
CA PHE A 228 13.13 19.44 8.83
C PHE A 228 14.01 20.04 9.93
N ILE A 229 13.83 19.62 11.18
CA ILE A 229 14.68 20.02 12.32
C ILE A 229 16.14 19.66 12.04
N LEU A 230 16.41 18.44 11.59
CA LEU A 230 17.77 17.99 11.24
C LEU A 230 18.37 18.83 10.10
N TYR A 231 17.57 19.15 9.08
CA TYR A 231 18.01 20.02 8.00
C TYR A 231 18.29 21.46 8.48
N GLN A 232 17.42 22.06 9.31
CA GLN A 232 17.69 23.39 9.89
C GLN A 232 18.94 23.38 10.78
N LEU A 233 19.13 22.34 11.59
CA LEU A 233 20.36 22.16 12.36
C LEU A 233 21.58 22.08 11.45
N SER A 234 21.52 21.32 10.35
CA SER A 234 22.62 21.21 9.39
C SER A 234 22.99 22.57 8.76
N THR A 235 22.01 23.47 8.55
CA THR A 235 22.28 24.82 8.00
C THR A 235 23.03 25.73 8.99
N LEU A 236 22.95 25.43 10.29
CA LEU A 236 23.71 26.13 11.32
C LEU A 236 25.12 25.55 11.49
N LEU A 237 25.33 24.29 11.17
CA LEU A 237 26.61 23.58 11.34
C LEU A 237 27.50 23.63 10.09
N PHE A 238 26.91 23.64 8.90
CA PHE A 238 27.62 23.53 7.64
C PHE A 238 27.22 24.63 6.67
N THR A 239 28.21 25.22 6.01
CA THR A 239 28.01 26.26 4.97
C THR A 239 27.69 25.65 3.60
N SER A 240 28.25 24.46 3.30
CA SER A 240 28.08 23.81 1.99
C SER A 240 26.80 22.95 1.94
N LYS A 241 25.99 23.14 0.90
CA LYS A 241 24.75 22.39 0.68
C LYS A 241 24.95 20.86 0.66
N PRO A 242 25.98 20.30 -0.01
CA PRO A 242 26.21 18.85 0.02
C PRO A 242 26.40 18.30 1.44
N ASN A 243 27.12 19.04 2.30
CA ASN A 243 27.35 18.62 3.68
C ASN A 243 26.06 18.72 4.53
N GLN A 244 25.21 19.73 4.28
CA GLN A 244 23.89 19.85 4.91
C GLN A 244 22.99 18.66 4.56
N ILE A 245 22.94 18.28 3.29
CA ILE A 245 22.19 17.12 2.81
C ILE A 245 22.76 15.84 3.43
N ALA A 246 24.08 15.66 3.38
CA ALA A 246 24.75 14.48 3.94
C ALA A 246 24.48 14.31 5.44
N PHE A 247 24.58 15.36 6.23
CA PHE A 247 24.27 15.34 7.66
C PHE A 247 22.81 14.92 7.91
N THR A 248 21.89 15.50 7.12
CA THR A 248 20.45 15.17 7.25
C THR A 248 20.19 13.69 6.94
N ILE A 249 20.82 13.12 5.89
CA ILE A 249 20.71 11.71 5.53
C ILE A 249 21.22 10.83 6.66
N LEU A 250 22.43 11.10 7.16
CA LEU A 250 23.08 10.29 8.20
C LEU A 250 22.26 10.31 9.49
N CYS A 251 21.90 11.49 10.00
CA CYS A 251 21.15 11.59 11.25
C CYS A 251 19.73 11.00 11.14
N PHE A 252 19.04 11.25 10.02
CA PHE A 252 17.70 10.68 9.82
C PHE A 252 17.77 9.16 9.70
N GLY A 253 18.72 8.61 8.94
CA GLY A 253 18.93 7.17 8.79
C GLY A 253 19.27 6.47 10.12
N MET A 254 20.04 7.11 11.00
CA MET A 254 20.31 6.59 12.35
C MET A 254 19.08 6.60 13.25
N ILE A 255 18.23 7.63 13.17
CA ILE A 255 17.02 7.75 14.01
C ILE A 255 15.90 6.85 13.50
N TYR A 256 15.71 6.78 12.16
CA TYR A 256 14.61 6.07 11.49
C TYR A 256 15.10 5.13 10.37
N PRO A 257 15.93 4.11 10.68
CA PRO A 257 16.58 3.26 9.67
C PRO A 257 15.56 2.58 8.74
N ASN A 258 14.42 2.14 9.27
CA ASN A 258 13.39 1.44 8.51
C ASN A 258 12.41 2.37 7.76
N GLN A 259 12.56 3.69 7.87
CA GLN A 259 11.65 4.67 7.28
C GLN A 259 12.33 5.60 6.25
N VAL A 260 13.52 5.23 5.80
CA VAL A 260 14.29 5.97 4.79
C VAL A 260 13.63 6.00 3.41
N LEU A 261 12.72 5.08 3.13
CA LEU A 261 11.88 5.06 1.92
C LEU A 261 10.55 5.81 2.11
N SER A 262 10.31 6.48 3.26
CA SER A 262 9.08 7.27 3.41
C SER A 262 9.07 8.47 2.48
N ILE A 263 7.89 8.85 1.95
CA ILE A 263 7.75 10.05 1.10
C ILE A 263 8.22 11.31 1.83
N SER A 264 8.01 11.38 3.14
CA SER A 264 8.45 12.49 3.99
C SER A 264 9.97 12.71 3.97
N PHE A 265 10.75 11.68 3.65
CA PHE A 265 12.20 11.75 3.51
C PHE A 265 12.64 11.80 2.04
N VAL A 266 12.13 10.89 1.20
CA VAL A 266 12.56 10.74 -0.20
C VAL A 266 12.25 11.98 -1.04
N CYS A 267 11.02 12.50 -0.98
CA CYS A 267 10.60 13.60 -1.83
C CYS A 267 11.45 14.88 -1.60
N PRO A 268 11.61 15.39 -0.36
CA PRO A 268 12.46 16.55 -0.14
C PRO A 268 13.93 16.31 -0.45
N LEU A 269 14.44 15.09 -0.24
CA LEU A 269 15.81 14.74 -0.61
C LEU A 269 16.02 14.85 -2.13
N LEU A 270 15.14 14.23 -2.93
CA LEU A 270 15.25 14.30 -4.39
C LEU A 270 15.10 15.74 -4.90
N LEU A 271 14.17 16.52 -4.36
CA LEU A 271 14.00 17.94 -4.72
C LEU A 271 15.21 18.80 -4.33
N GLN A 272 15.89 18.49 -3.22
CA GLN A 272 17.14 19.16 -2.83
C GLN A 272 18.29 18.80 -3.77
N LEU A 273 18.42 17.53 -4.18
CA LEU A 273 19.41 17.09 -5.16
C LEU A 273 19.17 17.73 -6.54
N VAL A 274 17.92 17.83 -7.02
CA VAL A 274 17.57 18.62 -8.21
C VAL A 274 17.98 20.07 -8.02
N SER A 275 17.70 20.65 -6.86
CA SER A 275 18.05 22.03 -6.55
C SER A 275 19.54 22.30 -6.57
N TYR A 276 20.36 21.29 -6.29
CA TYR A 276 21.82 21.39 -6.25
C TYR A 276 22.47 21.10 -7.60
N PHE A 277 22.04 20.04 -8.29
CA PHE A 277 22.70 19.58 -9.51
C PHE A 277 22.12 20.20 -10.79
N CYS A 278 20.79 20.45 -10.86
CA CYS A 278 20.19 21.04 -12.05
C CYS A 278 20.37 22.56 -12.08
N THR A 279 20.96 23.07 -13.16
CA THR A 279 21.12 24.51 -13.43
C THR A 279 19.97 25.03 -14.27
N GLU A 280 19.58 24.29 -15.31
CA GLU A 280 18.56 24.68 -16.29
C GLU A 280 17.22 24.00 -16.00
N HIS A 281 16.12 24.67 -16.35
CA HIS A 281 14.74 24.15 -16.28
C HIS A 281 14.38 23.47 -14.94
N LYS A 282 15.05 23.85 -13.87
CA LYS A 282 14.94 23.26 -12.53
C LYS A 282 13.50 23.11 -12.03
N TRP A 283 12.65 24.09 -12.31
CA TRP A 283 11.25 24.08 -11.90
C TRP A 283 10.44 22.98 -12.60
N ILE A 284 10.76 22.68 -13.89
CA ILE A 284 10.13 21.60 -14.65
C ILE A 284 10.54 20.25 -14.04
N VAL A 285 11.85 20.04 -13.86
CA VAL A 285 12.37 18.80 -13.27
C VAL A 285 11.78 18.56 -11.88
N GLN A 286 11.67 19.59 -11.05
CA GLN A 286 11.03 19.47 -9.73
C GLN A 286 9.56 19.04 -9.82
N LYS A 287 8.78 19.58 -10.78
CA LYS A 287 7.39 19.20 -10.99
C LYS A 287 7.26 17.77 -11.49
N MET A 288 8.13 17.36 -12.42
CA MET A 288 8.14 15.98 -12.94
C MET A 288 8.53 14.97 -11.86
N VAL A 289 9.52 15.31 -11.02
CA VAL A 289 9.90 14.47 -9.87
C VAL A 289 8.74 14.35 -8.87
N LEU A 290 8.06 15.47 -8.61
CA LEU A 290 6.89 15.49 -7.73
C LEU A 290 5.75 14.64 -8.30
N LEU A 291 5.43 14.78 -9.60
CA LEU A 291 4.44 13.98 -10.31
C LEU A 291 4.72 12.47 -10.20
N GLY A 292 5.95 12.05 -10.53
CA GLY A 292 6.34 10.65 -10.45
C GLY A 292 6.26 10.08 -9.04
N LEU A 293 6.70 10.86 -8.03
CA LEU A 293 6.59 10.45 -6.63
C LEU A 293 5.13 10.37 -6.16
N MET A 294 4.26 11.27 -6.60
CA MET A 294 2.83 11.20 -6.27
C MET A 294 2.21 9.91 -6.81
N PHE A 295 2.51 9.52 -8.06
CA PHE A 295 2.05 8.25 -8.58
C PHE A 295 2.62 7.05 -7.81
N ILE A 296 3.92 7.05 -7.49
CA ILE A 296 4.56 5.94 -6.77
C ILE A 296 3.97 5.75 -5.35
N TYR A 297 3.69 6.83 -4.63
CA TYR A 297 3.26 6.74 -3.23
C TYR A 297 1.75 6.78 -3.04
N PHE A 298 1.02 7.56 -3.86
CA PHE A 298 -0.42 7.79 -3.67
C PHE A 298 -1.29 7.19 -4.77
N LYS A 299 -0.69 6.73 -5.88
CA LYS A 299 -1.39 6.21 -7.07
C LYS A 299 -2.40 7.20 -7.68
N LYS A 300 -2.35 8.44 -7.24
CA LYS A 300 -3.21 9.52 -7.72
C LYS A 300 -2.49 10.86 -7.68
N VAL A 301 -2.88 11.76 -8.55
CA VAL A 301 -2.34 13.13 -8.61
C VAL A 301 -3.47 14.10 -8.92
N ASN A 302 -3.70 15.06 -8.05
CA ASN A 302 -4.53 16.20 -8.37
C ASN A 302 -3.69 17.23 -9.13
N LEU A 303 -4.01 17.44 -10.42
CA LEU A 303 -3.25 18.33 -11.29
C LEU A 303 -3.26 19.78 -10.82
N ILE A 304 -4.39 20.27 -10.26
CA ILE A 304 -4.50 21.62 -9.72
C ILE A 304 -3.51 21.81 -8.58
N SER A 305 -3.46 20.84 -7.67
CA SER A 305 -2.53 20.81 -6.56
C SER A 305 -1.08 20.80 -7.04
N LEU A 306 -0.75 20.04 -8.07
CA LEU A 306 0.58 19.96 -8.66
C LEU A 306 0.99 21.30 -9.34
N PHE A 307 0.10 21.89 -10.17
CA PHE A 307 0.41 23.13 -10.88
C PHE A 307 0.56 24.32 -9.92
N PHE A 308 -0.37 24.48 -8.98
CA PHE A 308 -0.41 25.56 -8.00
C PHE A 308 0.31 25.23 -6.68
N PHE A 309 1.16 24.21 -6.68
CA PHE A 309 1.86 23.70 -5.50
C PHE A 309 2.49 24.80 -4.62
N ASN A 310 3.15 25.80 -5.22
CA ASN A 310 3.78 26.88 -4.48
C ASN A 310 2.78 27.82 -3.80
N ILE A 311 1.59 27.99 -4.36
CA ILE A 311 0.52 28.81 -3.78
C ILE A 311 -0.08 28.06 -2.59
N PHE A 312 -0.47 26.81 -2.81
CA PHE A 312 -1.05 25.98 -1.74
C PHE A 312 -0.08 25.78 -0.57
N ARG A 313 1.20 25.55 -0.86
CA ARG A 313 2.21 25.46 0.19
C ARG A 313 2.24 26.70 1.10
N LYS A 314 2.14 27.91 0.54
CA LYS A 314 2.09 29.14 1.33
C LYS A 314 0.78 29.27 2.10
N LEU A 315 -0.34 28.91 1.46
CA LEU A 315 -1.67 28.92 2.07
C LEU A 315 -1.72 27.99 3.30
N TYR A 316 -1.22 26.76 3.18
CA TYR A 316 -1.12 25.84 4.33
C TYR A 316 -0.19 26.34 5.42
N GLY A 317 0.84 27.12 5.08
CA GLY A 317 1.68 27.82 6.05
C GLY A 317 0.92 28.90 6.83
N LEU A 318 0.05 29.65 6.17
CA LEU A 318 -0.83 30.64 6.83
C LEU A 318 -1.90 29.94 7.69
N ILE A 319 -2.51 28.88 7.18
CA ILE A 319 -3.47 28.07 7.96
C ILE A 319 -2.78 27.47 9.18
N PHE A 320 -1.54 27.03 9.08
CA PHE A 320 -0.78 26.55 10.23
C PHE A 320 -0.55 27.64 11.28
N LEU A 321 -0.26 28.89 10.88
CA LEU A 321 -0.04 29.99 11.82
C LEU A 321 -1.33 30.48 12.49
N PHE A 322 -2.41 30.56 11.74
CA PHE A 322 -3.66 31.19 12.17
C PHE A 322 -4.83 30.22 12.31
N GLY A 323 -4.67 28.95 11.92
CA GLY A 323 -5.75 27.95 11.89
C GLY A 323 -6.46 27.75 13.23
N PHE A 324 -5.74 27.95 14.32
CA PHE A 324 -6.28 27.93 15.67
C PHE A 324 -7.37 29.01 15.91
N ILE A 325 -7.24 30.14 15.21
CA ILE A 325 -8.14 31.30 15.34
C ILE A 325 -9.27 31.24 14.33
N VAL A 326 -8.94 30.80 13.09
CA VAL A 326 -9.87 30.86 11.95
C VAL A 326 -10.45 29.50 11.56
N GLN A 327 -10.23 28.47 12.37
CA GLN A 327 -10.64 27.08 12.12
C GLN A 327 -12.11 26.96 11.69
N ASP A 328 -13.01 27.70 12.34
CA ASP A 328 -14.44 27.67 12.06
C ASP A 328 -14.80 28.25 10.67
N LEU A 329 -13.90 29.04 10.07
CA LEU A 329 -14.07 29.70 8.78
C LEU A 329 -13.42 28.95 7.61
N ILE A 330 -12.60 27.92 7.91
CA ILE A 330 -11.82 27.21 6.88
C ILE A 330 -12.65 26.04 6.35
N ASN A 331 -13.20 26.21 5.16
CA ASN A 331 -13.77 25.11 4.36
C ASN A 331 -13.05 25.08 3.01
N LEU A 332 -11.90 24.43 2.96
CA LEU A 332 -11.08 24.31 1.76
C LEU A 332 -11.44 23.01 1.03
N LYS A 333 -12.30 23.11 0.00
CA LYS A 333 -12.44 22.04 -0.99
C LYS A 333 -11.67 22.43 -2.24
N LEU A 334 -10.62 21.69 -2.56
CA LEU A 334 -9.93 21.86 -3.84
C LEU A 334 -10.78 21.26 -4.96
N PRO A 335 -10.79 21.90 -6.15
CA PRO A 335 -11.41 21.28 -7.32
C PRO A 335 -10.76 19.92 -7.59
N ASP A 336 -11.58 18.94 -7.90
CA ASP A 336 -11.09 17.58 -8.17
C ASP A 336 -10.76 17.44 -9.66
N LEU A 337 -9.46 17.47 -9.97
CA LEU A 337 -8.90 17.11 -11.27
C LEU A 337 -7.82 16.04 -11.02
N THR A 338 -8.27 14.90 -10.50
CA THR A 338 -7.40 13.82 -10.08
C THR A 338 -7.23 12.78 -11.19
N ILE A 339 -5.97 12.48 -11.51
CA ILE A 339 -5.60 11.37 -12.39
C ILE A 339 -5.14 10.21 -11.51
N HIS A 340 -5.74 9.04 -11.71
CA HIS A 340 -5.38 7.81 -11.04
C HIS A 340 -4.43 7.01 -11.94
N TYR A 341 -3.31 6.56 -11.39
CA TYR A 341 -2.37 5.67 -12.04
C TYR A 341 -1.50 4.96 -11.00
N ALA A 342 -1.57 3.65 -10.95
CA ALA A 342 -0.71 2.80 -10.12
C ALA A 342 0.48 2.32 -10.95
N PRO A 343 1.69 2.84 -10.72
CA PRO A 343 2.87 2.51 -11.50
C PRO A 343 3.33 1.08 -11.24
N ARG A 344 3.78 0.41 -12.31
CA ARG A 344 4.45 -0.90 -12.25
C ARG A 344 5.97 -0.72 -12.10
N ILE A 345 6.69 -1.82 -11.95
CA ILE A 345 8.16 -1.82 -11.80
C ILE A 345 8.83 -1.10 -12.97
N LEU A 346 8.32 -1.26 -14.20
CA LEU A 346 8.86 -0.61 -15.37
C LEU A 346 8.87 0.91 -15.22
N PHE A 347 7.73 1.51 -14.84
CA PHE A 347 7.67 2.95 -14.61
C PHE A 347 8.70 3.40 -13.55
N ILE A 348 8.84 2.66 -12.44
CA ILE A 348 9.77 3.01 -11.36
C ILE A 348 11.21 3.01 -11.88
N VAL A 349 11.62 1.98 -12.64
CA VAL A 349 12.96 1.89 -13.24
C VAL A 349 13.19 3.06 -14.21
N LEU A 350 12.25 3.30 -15.11
CA LEU A 350 12.34 4.37 -16.10
C LEU A 350 12.33 5.75 -15.42
N PHE A 351 11.56 5.93 -14.34
CA PHE A 351 11.57 7.16 -13.54
C PHE A 351 12.93 7.40 -12.87
N ILE A 352 13.57 6.36 -12.35
CA ILE A 352 14.93 6.46 -11.79
C ILE A 352 15.93 6.87 -12.88
N ILE A 353 15.86 6.27 -14.08
CA ILE A 353 16.70 6.62 -15.23
C ILE A 353 16.47 8.07 -15.63
N PHE A 354 15.22 8.49 -15.78
CA PHE A 354 14.82 9.88 -16.05
C PHE A 354 15.43 10.84 -15.02
N TYR A 355 15.28 10.54 -13.73
CA TYR A 355 15.79 11.37 -12.66
C TYR A 355 17.31 11.53 -12.73
N ILE A 356 18.07 10.43 -12.92
CA ILE A 356 19.53 10.45 -13.05
C ILE A 356 19.98 11.27 -14.27
N GLN A 357 19.28 11.12 -15.39
CA GLN A 357 19.57 11.88 -16.61
C GLN A 357 19.33 13.37 -16.40
N CYS A 358 18.22 13.76 -15.77
CA CYS A 358 17.92 15.15 -15.46
C CYS A 358 18.92 15.79 -14.48
N LEU A 359 19.46 15.03 -13.53
CA LEU A 359 20.52 15.52 -12.64
C LEU A 359 21.82 15.83 -13.39
N LYS A 360 22.12 15.12 -14.49
CA LYS A 360 23.31 15.35 -15.31
C LYS A 360 23.11 16.53 -16.26
N HIS A 361 22.06 16.45 -17.05
CA HIS A 361 21.73 17.48 -18.07
C HIS A 361 20.27 17.29 -18.50
N PHE A 362 19.42 18.31 -18.31
CA PHE A 362 18.03 18.25 -18.75
C PHE A 362 17.92 18.38 -20.27
N GLN A 363 17.10 17.52 -20.89
CA GLN A 363 16.70 17.62 -22.30
C GLN A 363 15.19 17.36 -22.42
N TRP A 364 14.51 18.11 -23.30
CA TRP A 364 13.07 18.01 -23.51
C TRP A 364 12.60 16.61 -23.91
N LYS A 365 13.45 15.84 -24.61
CA LYS A 365 13.15 14.43 -24.94
C LYS A 365 12.90 13.56 -23.72
N TYR A 366 13.40 13.91 -22.53
CA TYR A 366 13.17 13.12 -21.32
C TYR A 366 11.72 13.20 -20.81
N LEU A 367 10.88 14.09 -21.37
CA LEU A 367 9.45 14.14 -21.06
C LEU A 367 8.68 12.90 -21.58
N TRP A 368 9.34 12.00 -22.34
CA TRP A 368 8.77 10.71 -22.70
C TRP A 368 8.25 9.90 -21.50
N ILE A 369 8.80 10.14 -20.30
CA ILE A 369 8.34 9.49 -19.07
C ILE A 369 6.84 9.70 -18.81
N CYS A 370 6.24 10.79 -19.31
CA CYS A 370 4.81 11.05 -19.19
C CYS A 370 3.94 10.08 -20.01
N ILE A 371 4.54 9.41 -21.01
CA ILE A 371 3.82 8.48 -21.89
C ILE A 371 3.77 7.08 -21.26
N VAL A 372 4.73 6.74 -20.40
CA VAL A 372 4.85 5.40 -19.79
C VAL A 372 3.57 4.95 -19.09
N PRO A 373 2.85 5.80 -18.31
CA PRO A 373 1.60 5.39 -17.68
C PRO A 373 0.59 4.83 -18.69
N PHE A 374 0.43 5.49 -19.84
CA PHE A 374 -0.49 5.04 -20.89
C PHE A 374 -0.05 3.71 -21.49
N LEU A 375 1.26 3.54 -21.73
CA LEU A 375 1.80 2.28 -22.24
C LEU A 375 1.60 1.13 -21.24
N GLU A 376 1.82 1.37 -19.96
CA GLU A 376 1.64 0.33 -18.94
C GLU A 376 0.18 -0.11 -18.75
N ILE A 377 -0.78 0.80 -18.93
CA ILE A 377 -2.21 0.49 -18.80
C ILE A 377 -2.68 -0.29 -20.06
N TYR A 378 -2.45 0.27 -21.24
CA TYR A 378 -3.07 -0.21 -22.48
C TYR A 378 -2.23 -1.21 -23.27
N CYS A 379 -0.94 -1.41 -22.93
CA CYS A 379 -0.06 -2.34 -23.63
C CYS A 379 0.28 -3.60 -22.82
N ASN A 380 -0.59 -4.03 -21.90
CA ASN A 380 -0.40 -5.28 -21.18
C ASN A 380 -0.95 -6.46 -21.99
N PRO A 381 -0.10 -7.36 -22.54
CA PRO A 381 -0.55 -8.42 -23.42
C PRO A 381 -1.02 -9.69 -22.68
N PHE A 382 -0.92 -9.71 -21.35
CA PHE A 382 -1.26 -10.89 -20.57
C PHE A 382 -2.77 -10.98 -20.32
N PHE A 383 -3.33 -12.18 -20.51
CA PHE A 383 -4.57 -12.58 -19.86
C PHE A 383 -4.30 -12.85 -18.39
N GLN A 384 -5.16 -12.37 -17.51
CA GLN A 384 -4.91 -12.39 -16.07
C GLN A 384 -6.15 -12.89 -15.34
N VAL A 385 -5.96 -13.86 -14.44
CA VAL A 385 -7.01 -14.34 -13.53
C VAL A 385 -6.51 -14.16 -12.10
N TYR A 386 -7.25 -13.43 -11.31
CA TYR A 386 -6.95 -13.17 -9.90
C TYR A 386 -7.98 -13.81 -9.00
N THR A 387 -7.52 -14.50 -7.96
CA THR A 387 -8.36 -14.93 -6.83
C THR A 387 -7.89 -14.17 -5.61
N LEU A 388 -8.71 -13.26 -5.10
CA LEU A 388 -8.33 -12.37 -4.02
C LEU A 388 -8.48 -13.04 -2.66
N ASN A 389 -7.53 -12.79 -1.77
CA ASN A 389 -7.71 -13.14 -0.35
C ASN A 389 -8.55 -12.05 0.32
N ILE A 390 -9.84 -12.28 0.43
CA ILE A 390 -10.80 -11.41 1.12
C ILE A 390 -11.34 -12.05 2.41
N GLY A 391 -10.62 -13.07 2.91
CA GLY A 391 -11.01 -13.87 4.06
C GLY A 391 -11.93 -15.03 3.68
N GLN A 392 -12.96 -15.28 4.49
CA GLN A 392 -13.95 -16.34 4.21
C GLN A 392 -15.03 -15.77 3.29
N ALA A 393 -14.64 -15.48 2.04
CA ALA A 393 -15.51 -14.94 1.01
C ALA A 393 -14.85 -15.08 -0.36
N ASP A 394 -15.61 -14.98 -1.43
CA ASP A 394 -15.13 -15.13 -2.80
C ASP A 394 -15.09 -13.81 -3.56
N CYS A 395 -13.99 -13.63 -4.29
CA CYS A 395 -13.83 -12.59 -5.30
C CYS A 395 -12.75 -13.00 -6.28
N SER A 396 -13.13 -13.19 -7.52
CA SER A 396 -12.19 -13.48 -8.61
C SER A 396 -12.34 -12.44 -9.70
N ILE A 397 -11.22 -12.05 -10.32
CA ILE A 397 -11.20 -10.99 -11.35
C ILE A 397 -10.42 -11.49 -12.55
N ILE A 398 -11.05 -11.43 -13.71
CA ILE A 398 -10.48 -11.82 -14.99
C ILE A 398 -10.25 -10.55 -15.81
N VAL A 399 -9.02 -10.34 -16.28
CA VAL A 399 -8.66 -9.18 -17.09
C VAL A 399 -8.13 -9.66 -18.44
N GLU A 400 -8.83 -9.31 -19.49
CA GLU A 400 -8.43 -9.64 -20.85
C GLU A 400 -7.20 -8.81 -21.28
N PRO A 401 -6.34 -9.34 -22.18
CA PRO A 401 -5.20 -8.59 -22.72
C PRO A 401 -5.58 -7.20 -23.19
N PHE A 402 -4.68 -6.25 -22.95
CA PHE A 402 -4.86 -4.83 -23.31
C PHE A 402 -6.05 -4.16 -22.61
N HIS A 403 -6.51 -4.73 -21.48
CA HIS A 403 -7.70 -4.25 -20.75
C HIS A 403 -8.96 -4.16 -21.62
N LYS A 404 -9.16 -5.10 -22.53
CA LYS A 404 -10.34 -5.13 -23.40
C LYS A 404 -11.63 -5.35 -22.62
N SER A 405 -11.62 -6.29 -21.68
CA SER A 405 -12.71 -6.57 -20.77
C SER A 405 -12.22 -6.92 -19.36
N VAL A 406 -13.07 -6.65 -18.39
CA VAL A 406 -12.87 -7.03 -16.98
C VAL A 406 -14.14 -7.75 -16.51
N VAL A 407 -14.00 -9.03 -16.19
CA VAL A 407 -15.06 -9.83 -15.59
C VAL A 407 -14.73 -10.05 -14.12
N MET A 408 -15.67 -9.79 -13.25
CA MET A 408 -15.57 -10.11 -11.82
C MET A 408 -16.57 -11.21 -11.49
N ILE A 409 -16.13 -12.22 -10.73
CA ILE A 409 -16.97 -13.29 -10.21
C ILE A 409 -16.98 -13.15 -8.70
N ASP A 410 -18.14 -12.84 -8.16
CA ASP A 410 -18.42 -12.54 -6.77
C ASP A 410 -17.68 -11.30 -6.21
N CYS A 411 -18.26 -10.73 -5.17
CA CYS A 411 -17.70 -9.61 -4.40
C CYS A 411 -18.08 -9.76 -2.92
N GLY A 412 -17.69 -10.89 -2.36
CA GLY A 412 -18.11 -11.32 -1.03
C GLY A 412 -17.65 -10.37 0.08
N GLN A 413 -18.43 -10.35 1.15
CA GLN A 413 -18.25 -9.42 2.25
C GLN A 413 -17.92 -10.13 3.57
N ASN A 414 -17.45 -9.38 4.53
CA ASN A 414 -17.19 -9.85 5.88
C ASN A 414 -18.04 -9.06 6.88
N LEU A 415 -18.63 -9.74 7.86
CA LEU A 415 -19.50 -9.11 8.88
C LEU A 415 -18.82 -8.01 9.69
N TYR A 416 -17.48 -8.04 9.78
CA TYR A 416 -16.70 -7.13 10.63
C TYR A 416 -15.89 -6.10 9.83
N ARG A 417 -15.83 -6.22 8.49
CA ARG A 417 -14.98 -5.39 7.64
C ARG A 417 -15.63 -5.23 6.27
N ASP A 418 -15.61 -4.04 5.74
CA ASP A 418 -15.94 -3.81 4.33
C ASP A 418 -14.77 -4.27 3.45
N ASN A 419 -14.91 -5.45 2.82
CA ASN A 419 -13.92 -6.02 1.91
C ASN A 419 -13.79 -5.18 0.64
N VAL A 420 -14.87 -4.55 0.18
CA VAL A 420 -14.85 -3.69 -1.01
C VAL A 420 -13.94 -2.50 -0.76
N GLU A 421 -14.15 -1.76 0.33
CA GLU A 421 -13.35 -0.57 0.64
C GLU A 421 -11.87 -0.91 0.94
N ARG A 422 -11.64 -2.03 1.61
CA ARG A 422 -10.29 -2.35 2.13
C ARG A 422 -9.44 -3.18 1.21
N ILE A 423 -10.04 -4.01 0.36
CA ILE A 423 -9.32 -5.00 -0.45
C ILE A 423 -9.64 -4.84 -1.94
N ILE A 424 -10.93 -4.93 -2.32
CA ILE A 424 -11.33 -4.99 -3.72
C ILE A 424 -11.00 -3.67 -4.43
N MET A 425 -11.47 -2.53 -3.91
CA MET A 425 -11.20 -1.22 -4.53
C MET A 425 -9.70 -0.87 -4.58
N PRO A 426 -8.91 -1.04 -3.50
CA PRO A 426 -7.46 -0.85 -3.58
C PRO A 426 -6.77 -1.77 -4.57
N PHE A 427 -7.26 -3.00 -4.77
CA PHE A 427 -6.75 -3.91 -5.80
C PHE A 427 -7.07 -3.40 -7.20
N LEU A 428 -8.33 -3.06 -7.48
CA LEU A 428 -8.78 -2.52 -8.78
C LEU A 428 -7.99 -1.25 -9.15
N GLU A 429 -7.87 -0.30 -8.22
CA GLU A 429 -7.04 0.89 -8.39
C GLU A 429 -5.58 0.56 -8.69
N ASN A 430 -5.00 -0.43 -7.98
CA ASN A 430 -3.63 -0.86 -8.19
C ASN A 430 -3.39 -1.50 -9.57
N LYS A 431 -4.43 -2.11 -10.14
CA LYS A 431 -4.40 -2.69 -11.49
C LYS A 431 -4.83 -1.69 -12.57
N ASN A 432 -5.14 -0.44 -12.19
CA ASN A 432 -5.69 0.60 -13.07
C ASN A 432 -7.02 0.17 -13.72
N ILE A 433 -7.85 -0.58 -12.98
CA ILE A 433 -9.19 -0.99 -13.40
C ILE A 433 -10.16 0.06 -12.86
N HIS A 434 -10.84 0.76 -13.77
CA HIS A 434 -11.73 1.89 -13.46
C HIS A 434 -13.19 1.59 -13.77
N ALA A 435 -13.49 0.46 -14.40
CA ALA A 435 -14.82 -0.08 -14.63
C ALA A 435 -14.77 -1.61 -14.63
N ILE A 436 -15.88 -2.25 -14.31
CA ILE A 436 -16.11 -3.69 -14.42
C ILE A 436 -17.10 -3.88 -15.57
N ASP A 437 -16.71 -4.62 -16.60
CA ASP A 437 -17.58 -4.84 -17.77
C ASP A 437 -18.71 -5.80 -17.40
N THR A 438 -18.42 -6.89 -16.72
CA THR A 438 -19.41 -7.86 -16.26
C THR A 438 -19.11 -8.29 -14.83
N LEU A 439 -20.08 -8.19 -13.93
CA LEU A 439 -20.07 -8.77 -12.60
C LEU A 439 -21.01 -9.97 -12.58
N ILE A 440 -20.47 -11.15 -12.27
CA ILE A 440 -21.25 -12.40 -12.08
C ILE A 440 -21.42 -12.60 -10.58
N LEU A 441 -22.65 -12.63 -10.11
CA LEU A 441 -23.01 -12.98 -8.74
C LEU A 441 -23.46 -14.43 -8.75
N THR A 442 -22.66 -15.33 -8.12
CA THR A 442 -22.90 -16.76 -8.24
C THR A 442 -24.17 -17.20 -7.52
N HIS A 443 -24.45 -16.65 -6.34
CA HIS A 443 -25.63 -16.87 -5.52
C HIS A 443 -25.77 -15.80 -4.42
N ASP A 444 -26.89 -15.85 -3.66
CA ASP A 444 -27.30 -14.77 -2.75
C ASP A 444 -26.64 -14.78 -1.36
N ASP A 445 -25.64 -15.60 -1.10
CA ASP A 445 -24.99 -15.63 0.20
C ASP A 445 -24.06 -14.42 0.39
N PHE A 446 -23.96 -13.94 1.64
CA PHE A 446 -23.26 -12.70 1.98
C PHE A 446 -21.76 -12.75 1.67
N ASP A 447 -21.13 -13.90 1.73
CA ASP A 447 -19.73 -14.12 1.38
C ASP A 447 -19.48 -14.21 -0.15
N HIS A 448 -20.53 -14.06 -0.97
CA HIS A 448 -20.47 -14.00 -2.44
C HIS A 448 -21.00 -12.67 -2.98
N ASN A 449 -22.20 -12.22 -2.59
CA ASN A 449 -22.80 -10.99 -3.12
C ASN A 449 -22.81 -9.80 -2.15
N GLY A 450 -22.49 -9.99 -0.88
CA GLY A 450 -22.64 -8.98 0.18
C GLY A 450 -21.89 -7.65 -0.04
N GLY A 451 -20.92 -7.63 -0.95
CA GLY A 451 -20.19 -6.39 -1.32
C GLY A 451 -20.82 -5.60 -2.47
N TYR A 452 -21.84 -6.12 -3.14
CA TYR A 452 -22.38 -5.53 -4.37
C TYR A 452 -22.83 -4.08 -4.19
N ASP A 453 -23.60 -3.78 -3.15
CA ASP A 453 -24.09 -2.41 -2.90
C ASP A 453 -22.95 -1.42 -2.64
N SER A 454 -21.93 -1.83 -1.87
CA SER A 454 -20.75 -1.01 -1.64
C SER A 454 -19.90 -0.84 -2.90
N LEU A 455 -19.82 -1.86 -3.75
CA LEU A 455 -19.03 -1.85 -4.98
C LEU A 455 -19.64 -0.92 -6.03
N LYS A 456 -20.93 -1.01 -6.30
CA LYS A 456 -21.63 -0.19 -7.30
C LYS A 456 -21.63 1.32 -6.98
N GLU A 457 -21.47 1.68 -5.70
CA GLU A 457 -21.32 3.09 -5.31
C GLU A 457 -19.94 3.66 -5.63
N LYS A 458 -18.92 2.80 -5.82
CA LYS A 458 -17.51 3.18 -5.92
C LYS A 458 -16.90 3.02 -7.32
N ILE A 459 -17.44 2.11 -8.13
CA ILE A 459 -16.96 1.82 -9.47
C ILE A 459 -18.12 1.58 -10.44
N GLU A 460 -17.93 1.94 -11.69
CA GLU A 460 -18.91 1.65 -12.75
C GLU A 460 -18.93 0.14 -13.03
N ILE A 461 -20.14 -0.45 -12.97
CA ILE A 461 -20.40 -1.84 -13.36
C ILE A 461 -21.38 -1.77 -14.54
N LYS A 462 -20.94 -2.24 -15.73
CA LYS A 462 -21.73 -2.11 -16.95
C LYS A 462 -22.84 -3.15 -17.04
N GLU A 463 -22.58 -4.37 -16.59
CA GLU A 463 -23.52 -5.47 -16.63
C GLU A 463 -23.39 -6.32 -15.35
N VAL A 464 -24.52 -6.77 -14.82
CA VAL A 464 -24.58 -7.71 -13.68
C VAL A 464 -25.31 -8.96 -14.14
N ILE A 465 -24.73 -10.11 -13.91
CA ILE A 465 -25.28 -11.42 -14.22
C ILE A 465 -25.63 -12.12 -12.91
N GLU A 466 -26.91 -12.35 -12.70
CA GLU A 466 -27.49 -13.09 -11.57
C GLU A 466 -28.25 -14.33 -12.04
N ASP A 467 -28.45 -14.44 -13.35
CA ASP A 467 -29.19 -15.52 -13.99
C ASP A 467 -28.34 -16.13 -15.11
N SER A 468 -28.31 -17.43 -15.16
CA SER A 468 -27.59 -18.24 -16.14
C SER A 468 -28.13 -18.18 -17.57
N ASN A 469 -29.32 -17.61 -17.78
CA ASN A 469 -29.86 -17.33 -19.12
C ASN A 469 -29.18 -16.13 -19.79
N GLN A 470 -28.38 -15.37 -19.06
CA GLN A 470 -27.59 -14.28 -19.57
C GLN A 470 -26.24 -14.80 -20.14
N SER A 471 -25.70 -14.12 -21.13
CA SER A 471 -24.40 -14.47 -21.72
C SER A 471 -23.34 -13.47 -21.31
N VAL A 472 -22.14 -13.95 -21.02
CA VAL A 472 -20.97 -13.08 -20.73
C VAL A 472 -20.40 -12.57 -22.05
N HIS A 473 -20.32 -11.27 -22.21
CA HIS A 473 -19.82 -10.62 -23.44
C HIS A 473 -18.30 -10.39 -23.40
N VAL A 474 -17.54 -11.39 -23.84
CA VAL A 474 -16.06 -11.39 -23.90
C VAL A 474 -15.57 -11.99 -25.23
N ASP A 475 -14.31 -11.72 -25.60
CA ASP A 475 -13.71 -12.19 -26.85
C ASP A 475 -13.13 -13.63 -26.77
N TYR A 476 -13.47 -14.38 -25.74
CA TYR A 476 -13.03 -15.77 -25.52
C TYR A 476 -14.21 -16.66 -25.08
N PRO A 477 -14.12 -17.98 -25.27
CA PRO A 477 -15.20 -18.90 -24.85
C PRO A 477 -15.47 -18.79 -23.36
N PHE A 478 -16.69 -18.38 -23.00
CA PHE A 478 -17.17 -18.26 -21.62
C PHE A 478 -18.60 -18.78 -21.53
N TYR A 479 -18.85 -19.74 -20.67
CA TYR A 479 -20.15 -20.40 -20.51
C TYR A 479 -20.56 -20.42 -19.06
N LEU A 480 -21.84 -20.17 -18.81
CA LEU A 480 -22.49 -20.45 -17.53
C LEU A 480 -23.17 -21.83 -17.64
N LEU A 481 -22.75 -22.77 -16.83
CA LEU A 481 -23.22 -24.15 -16.89
C LEU A 481 -24.45 -24.36 -16.01
N LEU A 482 -25.25 -25.36 -16.36
CA LEU A 482 -26.50 -25.75 -15.67
C LEU A 482 -27.49 -24.57 -15.50
N SER A 483 -27.74 -23.89 -16.61
CA SER A 483 -28.48 -22.64 -16.66
C SER A 483 -29.96 -22.70 -16.20
N GLU A 484 -30.64 -23.82 -16.32
CA GLU A 484 -32.10 -23.97 -16.05
C GLU A 484 -32.37 -24.63 -14.70
N ARG A 485 -31.54 -24.38 -13.71
CA ARG A 485 -31.61 -25.09 -12.43
C ARG A 485 -32.42 -24.29 -11.40
N GLU A 486 -33.50 -24.86 -10.91
CA GLU A 486 -34.15 -24.43 -9.68
C GLU A 486 -33.62 -25.25 -8.50
N SER A 487 -33.00 -24.62 -7.53
CA SER A 487 -32.59 -25.24 -6.26
C SER A 487 -33.26 -24.52 -5.09
N LYS A 488 -33.59 -25.30 -4.04
CA LYS A 488 -34.05 -24.75 -2.76
C LYS A 488 -32.87 -24.32 -1.87
N ASP A 489 -31.68 -24.82 -2.17
CA ASP A 489 -30.44 -24.50 -1.49
C ASP A 489 -29.73 -23.39 -2.27
N THR A 490 -29.38 -22.31 -1.60
CA THR A 490 -28.69 -21.15 -2.20
C THR A 490 -27.36 -21.60 -2.80
N ASN A 491 -26.58 -22.45 -2.12
CA ASN A 491 -25.30 -22.95 -2.59
C ASN A 491 -25.45 -23.74 -3.91
N ASP A 492 -26.45 -24.63 -3.98
CA ASP A 492 -26.72 -25.41 -5.17
C ASP A 492 -27.28 -24.56 -6.34
N SER A 493 -27.70 -23.33 -6.09
CA SER A 493 -28.09 -22.38 -7.14
C SER A 493 -26.91 -21.61 -7.74
N SER A 494 -25.68 -21.82 -7.25
CA SER A 494 -24.46 -21.13 -7.73
C SER A 494 -24.31 -21.17 -9.25
N LEU A 495 -24.06 -20.01 -9.88
CA LEU A 495 -23.68 -19.95 -11.29
C LEU A 495 -22.28 -20.50 -11.47
N ILE A 496 -22.14 -21.53 -12.31
CA ILE A 496 -20.88 -22.21 -12.56
C ILE A 496 -20.26 -21.62 -13.83
N SER A 497 -19.09 -21.01 -13.71
CA SER A 497 -18.40 -20.38 -14.82
C SER A 497 -17.34 -21.32 -15.43
N TYR A 498 -17.44 -21.56 -16.73
CA TYR A 498 -16.50 -22.37 -17.50
C TYR A 498 -15.97 -21.55 -18.67
N PHE A 499 -14.65 -21.31 -18.68
CA PHE A 499 -14.06 -20.49 -19.72
C PHE A 499 -12.68 -20.98 -20.13
N THR A 500 -12.32 -20.71 -21.37
CA THR A 500 -11.02 -21.10 -21.93
C THR A 500 -10.33 -19.88 -22.51
N TYR A 501 -9.08 -19.71 -22.15
CA TYR A 501 -8.22 -18.72 -22.80
C TYR A 501 -6.89 -19.35 -23.21
N ASP A 502 -6.57 -19.18 -24.50
CA ASP A 502 -5.43 -19.82 -25.14
C ASP A 502 -5.47 -21.36 -24.94
N HIS A 503 -4.63 -21.90 -24.11
CA HIS A 503 -4.51 -23.35 -23.84
C HIS A 503 -4.96 -23.76 -22.43
N LEU A 504 -5.41 -22.81 -21.62
CA LEU A 504 -5.91 -23.09 -20.26
C LEU A 504 -7.43 -23.00 -20.18
N THR A 505 -8.00 -24.01 -19.56
CA THR A 505 -9.43 -24.07 -19.25
C THR A 505 -9.67 -23.95 -17.74
N TYR A 506 -10.61 -23.11 -17.39
CA TYR A 506 -10.95 -22.76 -16.02
C TYR A 506 -12.37 -23.17 -15.70
N LEU A 507 -12.59 -23.70 -14.50
CA LEU A 507 -13.90 -24.03 -13.96
C LEU A 507 -14.07 -23.43 -12.58
N PHE A 508 -15.03 -22.51 -12.42
CA PHE A 508 -15.32 -21.84 -11.17
C PHE A 508 -16.69 -22.29 -10.65
N MET A 509 -16.69 -22.94 -9.47
CA MET A 509 -17.82 -23.71 -8.98
C MET A 509 -18.81 -22.90 -8.10
N GLY A 510 -18.47 -21.65 -7.71
CA GLY A 510 -19.19 -20.99 -6.63
C GLY A 510 -19.19 -21.86 -5.37
N ASP A 511 -20.34 -22.07 -4.75
CA ASP A 511 -20.50 -22.95 -3.59
C ASP A 511 -21.24 -24.27 -3.90
N ALA A 512 -21.24 -24.65 -5.18
CA ALA A 512 -21.90 -25.88 -5.65
C ALA A 512 -21.45 -27.13 -4.88
N SER A 513 -22.42 -27.96 -4.51
CA SER A 513 -22.20 -29.19 -3.77
C SER A 513 -21.79 -30.38 -4.65
N LYS A 514 -21.38 -31.50 -4.01
CA LYS A 514 -21.11 -32.79 -4.67
C LYS A 514 -22.28 -33.28 -5.54
N GLN A 515 -23.53 -32.90 -5.20
CA GLN A 515 -24.68 -33.26 -6.01
C GLN A 515 -24.64 -32.56 -7.37
N ILE A 516 -24.28 -31.30 -7.37
CA ILE A 516 -24.13 -30.49 -8.58
C ILE A 516 -22.91 -30.94 -9.40
N GLU A 517 -21.81 -31.29 -8.74
CA GLU A 517 -20.62 -31.85 -9.40
C GLU A 517 -20.98 -33.14 -10.16
N LYS A 518 -21.77 -34.04 -9.57
CA LYS A 518 -22.29 -35.25 -10.23
C LYS A 518 -23.24 -34.95 -11.40
N GLN A 519 -24.07 -33.93 -11.26
CA GLN A 519 -24.92 -33.46 -12.36
C GLN A 519 -24.10 -32.94 -13.52
N LEU A 520 -23.02 -32.15 -13.25
CA LEU A 520 -22.08 -31.68 -14.28
C LEU A 520 -21.47 -32.87 -15.05
N MET A 521 -20.96 -33.89 -14.35
CA MET A 521 -20.38 -35.10 -14.95
C MET A 521 -21.35 -35.83 -15.87
N THR A 522 -22.61 -35.86 -15.52
CA THR A 522 -23.63 -36.57 -16.32
C THR A 522 -24.12 -35.73 -17.51
N THR A 523 -24.02 -34.42 -17.43
CA THR A 523 -24.56 -33.48 -18.42
C THR A 523 -23.51 -33.06 -19.45
N TYR A 524 -22.25 -32.94 -19.01
CA TYR A 524 -21.17 -32.40 -19.84
C TYR A 524 -19.92 -33.28 -19.77
N ASP A 525 -19.16 -33.34 -20.87
CA ASP A 525 -17.79 -33.89 -20.89
C ASP A 525 -16.81 -32.74 -20.63
N LEU A 526 -16.54 -32.46 -19.35
CA LEU A 526 -15.72 -31.33 -18.94
C LEU A 526 -14.28 -31.74 -18.71
N LYS A 527 -13.36 -30.87 -19.17
CA LYS A 527 -11.95 -30.89 -18.79
C LYS A 527 -11.58 -29.50 -18.32
N ALA A 528 -10.80 -29.39 -17.25
CA ALA A 528 -10.40 -28.10 -16.72
C ALA A 528 -9.00 -28.18 -16.14
N ASP A 529 -8.07 -27.38 -16.64
CA ASP A 529 -6.71 -27.28 -16.09
C ASP A 529 -6.69 -26.66 -14.71
N VAL A 530 -7.61 -25.73 -14.46
CA VAL A 530 -7.71 -24.97 -13.22
C VAL A 530 -9.14 -25.02 -12.69
N ILE A 531 -9.31 -25.47 -11.46
CA ILE A 531 -10.59 -25.42 -10.76
C ILE A 531 -10.54 -24.44 -9.59
N LYS A 532 -11.53 -23.54 -9.49
CA LYS A 532 -11.87 -22.86 -8.24
C LYS A 532 -12.84 -23.77 -7.51
N VAL A 533 -12.34 -24.39 -6.45
CA VAL A 533 -13.06 -25.43 -5.68
C VAL A 533 -14.31 -24.85 -5.04
N GLY A 534 -15.39 -25.62 -5.10
CA GLY A 534 -16.68 -25.21 -4.56
C GLY A 534 -16.69 -25.08 -3.03
N HIS A 535 -17.52 -24.20 -2.52
CA HIS A 535 -17.85 -24.00 -1.11
C HIS A 535 -16.59 -23.90 -0.22
N HIS A 536 -15.63 -23.07 -0.64
CA HIS A 536 -14.36 -22.80 0.07
C HIS A 536 -13.56 -24.08 0.46
N GLY A 537 -13.77 -25.19 -0.27
CA GLY A 537 -13.17 -26.48 0.06
C GLY A 537 -13.88 -27.21 1.20
N SER A 538 -15.19 -27.02 1.36
CA SER A 538 -16.02 -27.79 2.29
C SER A 538 -16.02 -29.30 1.98
N ASN A 539 -16.32 -30.12 2.96
CA ASN A 539 -16.58 -31.57 2.74
C ASN A 539 -17.88 -31.85 1.98
N THR A 540 -18.73 -30.83 1.78
CA THR A 540 -19.95 -30.91 0.96
C THR A 540 -19.68 -30.78 -0.54
N SER A 541 -18.51 -30.36 -0.93
CA SER A 541 -17.99 -30.23 -2.30
C SER A 541 -16.78 -31.16 -2.53
N SER A 542 -16.21 -31.13 -3.73
CA SER A 542 -14.98 -31.86 -4.10
C SER A 542 -15.16 -33.38 -4.13
N ASP A 543 -16.15 -33.86 -4.90
CA ASP A 543 -16.36 -35.30 -5.16
C ASP A 543 -15.11 -35.85 -5.87
N PRO A 544 -14.52 -36.96 -5.38
CA PRO A 544 -13.31 -37.53 -5.97
C PRO A 544 -13.45 -37.93 -7.45
N ASP A 545 -14.59 -38.50 -7.83
CA ASP A 545 -14.83 -38.94 -9.21
C ASP A 545 -14.98 -37.75 -10.15
N PHE A 546 -15.58 -36.64 -9.67
CA PHE A 546 -15.67 -35.41 -10.41
C PHE A 546 -14.29 -34.77 -10.65
N LEU A 547 -13.48 -34.62 -9.59
CA LEU A 547 -12.14 -34.04 -9.70
C LEU A 547 -11.23 -34.88 -10.59
N ASP A 548 -11.29 -36.22 -10.52
CA ASP A 548 -10.54 -37.13 -11.38
C ASP A 548 -10.97 -36.98 -12.85
N SER A 549 -12.28 -36.84 -13.10
CA SER A 549 -12.83 -36.67 -14.45
C SER A 549 -12.37 -35.40 -15.15
N LEU A 550 -12.06 -34.33 -14.40
CA LEU A 550 -11.63 -33.04 -14.94
C LEU A 550 -10.18 -33.03 -15.48
N ASP A 551 -9.33 -33.96 -15.05
CA ASP A 551 -7.88 -33.99 -15.32
C ASP A 551 -7.18 -32.68 -14.91
N CYS A 552 -7.49 -32.20 -13.71
CA CYS A 552 -7.16 -30.88 -13.23
C CYS A 552 -5.72 -30.80 -12.72
N LYS A 553 -5.02 -29.69 -13.01
CA LYS A 553 -3.62 -29.46 -12.59
C LYS A 553 -3.51 -28.59 -11.35
N VAL A 554 -4.41 -27.62 -11.22
CA VAL A 554 -4.38 -26.61 -10.17
C VAL A 554 -5.77 -26.44 -9.55
N ALA A 555 -5.83 -26.51 -8.23
CA ALA A 555 -7.02 -26.18 -7.45
C ALA A 555 -6.81 -24.87 -6.69
N LEU A 556 -7.71 -23.93 -6.89
CA LEU A 556 -7.77 -22.66 -6.17
C LEU A 556 -8.81 -22.75 -5.07
N ILE A 557 -8.44 -22.41 -3.83
CA ILE A 557 -9.36 -22.41 -2.69
C ILE A 557 -9.35 -21.03 -2.05
N SER A 558 -10.50 -20.34 -2.04
CA SER A 558 -10.68 -19.13 -1.24
C SER A 558 -11.16 -19.50 0.16
N CYS A 559 -10.39 -19.15 1.17
CA CYS A 559 -10.84 -19.32 2.57
C CYS A 559 -10.08 -18.42 3.51
N GLY A 560 -10.66 -18.13 4.67
CA GLY A 560 -10.06 -17.32 5.71
C GLY A 560 -9.06 -18.09 6.58
N TYR A 561 -8.00 -17.42 7.02
CA TYR A 561 -7.07 -18.01 7.98
C TYR A 561 -7.76 -18.32 9.30
N LYS A 562 -7.62 -19.57 9.78
CA LYS A 562 -8.27 -20.07 11.02
C LYS A 562 -9.77 -19.76 11.07
N ASN A 563 -10.46 -19.96 9.94
CA ASN A 563 -11.90 -19.73 9.88
C ASN A 563 -12.68 -20.69 10.79
N LYS A 564 -13.84 -20.25 11.26
CA LYS A 564 -14.69 -21.01 12.19
C LYS A 564 -15.34 -22.26 11.58
N TYR A 565 -15.34 -22.36 10.24
CA TYR A 565 -15.98 -23.46 9.53
C TYR A 565 -15.03 -24.66 9.33
N GLY A 566 -13.72 -24.46 9.56
CA GLY A 566 -12.71 -25.48 9.33
C GLY A 566 -12.42 -25.73 7.84
N HIS A 567 -12.64 -24.75 6.98
CA HIS A 567 -12.33 -24.84 5.56
C HIS A 567 -10.88 -24.41 5.26
N PRO A 568 -10.21 -25.03 4.26
CA PRO A 568 -10.67 -26.24 3.55
C PRO A 568 -10.71 -27.46 4.47
N SER A 569 -11.64 -28.38 4.21
CA SER A 569 -11.77 -29.61 4.98
C SER A 569 -10.57 -30.54 4.75
N VAL A 570 -10.23 -31.33 5.76
CA VAL A 570 -9.16 -32.34 5.65
C VAL A 570 -9.48 -33.36 4.56
N GLU A 571 -10.78 -33.69 4.37
CA GLU A 571 -11.24 -34.58 3.32
C GLU A 571 -10.95 -34.02 1.93
N THR A 572 -11.33 -32.79 1.66
CA THR A 572 -11.05 -32.09 0.40
C THR A 572 -9.55 -32.04 0.10
N LEU A 573 -8.73 -31.62 1.08
CA LEU A 573 -7.27 -31.55 0.89
C LEU A 573 -6.67 -32.91 0.57
N LYS A 574 -7.14 -33.99 1.26
CA LYS A 574 -6.67 -35.35 1.01
C LYS A 574 -7.09 -35.84 -0.37
N THR A 575 -8.29 -35.52 -0.84
CA THR A 575 -8.75 -35.85 -2.20
C THR A 575 -7.84 -35.18 -3.25
N LEU A 576 -7.58 -33.88 -3.12
CA LEU A 576 -6.73 -33.16 -4.05
C LEU A 576 -5.28 -33.69 -4.04
N GLU A 577 -4.74 -34.02 -2.86
CA GLU A 577 -3.41 -34.63 -2.72
C GLU A 577 -3.36 -36.02 -3.38
N THR A 578 -4.39 -36.86 -3.20
CA THR A 578 -4.47 -38.22 -3.78
C THR A 578 -4.51 -38.16 -5.31
N LEU A 579 -5.18 -37.16 -5.87
CA LEU A 579 -5.29 -36.94 -7.31
C LEU A 579 -4.09 -36.10 -7.86
N HIS A 580 -3.09 -35.81 -7.03
CA HIS A 580 -1.91 -35.02 -7.40
C HIS A 580 -2.24 -33.63 -7.97
N ILE A 581 -3.33 -33.00 -7.54
CA ILE A 581 -3.73 -31.67 -7.94
C ILE A 581 -3.00 -30.63 -7.07
N ASN A 582 -2.25 -29.71 -7.69
CA ASN A 582 -1.56 -28.65 -6.99
C ASN A 582 -2.55 -27.68 -6.34
N THR A 583 -2.59 -27.61 -5.04
CA THR A 583 -3.56 -26.81 -4.29
C THR A 583 -2.97 -25.48 -3.84
N LEU A 584 -3.64 -24.39 -4.19
CA LEU A 584 -3.31 -23.04 -3.76
C LEU A 584 -4.45 -22.47 -2.94
N CYS A 585 -4.19 -22.19 -1.67
CA CYS A 585 -5.18 -21.69 -0.73
C CYS A 585 -4.89 -20.23 -0.35
N THR A 586 -5.90 -19.36 -0.46
CA THR A 586 -5.71 -17.93 -0.15
C THR A 586 -5.36 -17.66 1.32
N SER A 587 -5.76 -18.55 2.24
CA SER A 587 -5.37 -18.46 3.66
C SER A 587 -3.88 -18.64 3.89
N ASP A 588 -3.20 -19.37 3.02
CA ASP A 588 -1.80 -19.78 3.18
C ASP A 588 -0.86 -18.88 2.35
N CYS A 589 -1.21 -18.70 1.06
CA CYS A 589 -0.33 -17.99 0.12
C CYS A 589 -0.80 -16.55 -0.21
N GLY A 590 -1.88 -16.07 0.43
CA GLY A 590 -2.49 -14.78 0.09
C GLY A 590 -3.23 -14.84 -1.24
N SER A 591 -3.40 -13.71 -1.92
CA SER A 591 -4.03 -13.66 -3.23
C SER A 591 -3.20 -14.38 -4.29
N ILE A 592 -3.90 -14.99 -5.26
CA ILE A 592 -3.33 -15.80 -6.33
C ILE A 592 -3.55 -15.09 -7.66
N ALA A 593 -2.53 -15.00 -8.48
CA ALA A 593 -2.59 -14.42 -9.82
C ALA A 593 -2.05 -15.41 -10.85
N MET A 594 -2.84 -15.65 -11.89
CA MET A 594 -2.45 -16.46 -13.04
C MET A 594 -2.32 -15.56 -14.26
N TYR A 595 -1.28 -15.79 -15.05
CA TYR A 595 -0.97 -15.03 -16.25
C TYR A 595 -0.79 -15.97 -17.41
N SER A 596 -1.39 -15.66 -18.55
CA SER A 596 -1.23 -16.41 -19.81
C SER A 596 -0.81 -15.49 -20.94
N LEU A 597 0.14 -15.94 -21.76
CA LEU A 597 0.62 -15.26 -22.96
C LEU A 597 1.25 -16.29 -23.92
N PHE A 598 0.71 -16.45 -25.14
CA PHE A 598 1.26 -17.30 -26.19
C PHE A 598 1.65 -18.72 -25.70
N HIS A 599 0.70 -19.52 -25.24
CA HIS A 599 0.92 -20.89 -24.72
C HIS A 599 1.85 -20.97 -23.48
N PHE A 600 2.16 -19.85 -22.87
CA PHE A 600 2.96 -19.80 -21.67
C PHE A 600 2.12 -19.28 -20.51
N SER A 601 1.95 -20.11 -19.48
CA SER A 601 1.16 -19.74 -18.32
C SER A 601 1.94 -19.94 -17.02
N PHE A 602 1.79 -18.99 -16.11
CA PHE A 602 2.43 -19.05 -14.83
C PHE A 602 1.51 -18.49 -13.72
N VAL A 603 1.73 -19.00 -12.52
CA VAL A 603 1.04 -18.57 -11.32
C VAL A 603 2.02 -17.84 -10.40
N VAL A 604 1.53 -16.78 -9.78
CA VAL A 604 2.24 -16.01 -8.75
C VAL A 604 1.32 -15.83 -7.56
N THR A 605 1.84 -16.05 -6.37
CA THR A 605 1.09 -15.82 -5.14
C THR A 605 1.61 -14.60 -4.40
N ASN A 606 0.83 -14.08 -3.48
CA ASN A 606 1.20 -12.86 -2.76
C ASN A 606 2.37 -13.06 -1.80
N ASP A 607 2.61 -14.27 -1.29
CA ASP A 607 3.77 -14.64 -0.48
C ASP A 607 5.06 -14.81 -1.30
N GLY A 608 4.97 -14.74 -2.66
CA GLY A 608 6.10 -14.80 -3.59
C GLY A 608 6.36 -16.18 -4.19
N MET A 609 5.47 -17.16 -4.03
CA MET A 609 5.53 -18.39 -4.80
C MET A 609 5.39 -18.12 -6.30
N PHE A 610 6.15 -18.83 -7.10
CA PHE A 610 6.08 -18.80 -8.57
C PHE A 610 6.03 -20.23 -9.11
N GLY A 611 5.11 -20.50 -10.03
CA GLY A 611 4.98 -21.78 -10.70
C GLY A 611 4.67 -21.61 -12.18
N ILE A 612 5.14 -22.53 -13.02
CA ILE A 612 4.78 -22.60 -14.45
C ILE A 612 3.72 -23.67 -14.60
N ILE A 613 2.66 -23.38 -15.37
CA ILE A 613 1.60 -24.34 -15.67
C ILE A 613 1.90 -24.90 -17.06
N TRP A 614 2.21 -26.18 -17.09
CA TRP A 614 2.43 -26.93 -18.33
C TRP A 614 1.14 -27.61 -18.74
N THR A 615 0.70 -27.39 -19.98
CA THR A 615 -0.50 -28.03 -20.57
C THR A 615 -0.11 -28.98 -21.67
#